data_52c4abad56ebebf6f6e8572d4f1ec832
#
_entry.id   52c4abad56ebebf6f6e8572d4f1ec832
#
_cell.length_a   1.000
_cell.length_b   1.000
_cell.length_c   1.000
_cell.angle_alpha   90.00
_cell.angle_beta   90.00
_cell.angle_gamma   90.00
#
_symmetry.space_group_name_H-M   'P 1'
#
loop_
_entity.id
_entity.type
_entity.pdbx_description
1 polymer ?
#
loop_
_entity_poly.entity_id
_entity_poly.type
_entity_poly.pdbx_seq_one_letter_code
_entity_poly.pdbx_strand_id
1 'polypeptide(L)'
;TEDEIKVLVTKNCLEFYDKIKSDYEIDKNLILDNEVIIKEIYSTESLKEIIDILEKRLINVSKVISLNSSDKSIKRIVKYIEKNYYTDLKLELLAEIFNYNSAYLGKVFKGHTGMSFNTYLDNIRIEQAKKLLMEDNIKVYQVCEKVGYKNIDYFHSKFKKYVGVSPLNYKKQIELGKFKELV
;
A
#
# COMPACT_ATOMS: atom_id res chain seq x y z
N THR A 1 -15.68 20.15 -41.12
CA THR A 1 -15.13 21.46 -40.72
C THR A 1 -14.28 21.30 -39.46
N GLU A 2 -13.42 22.28 -39.16
CA GLU A 2 -12.61 22.26 -37.95
C GLU A 2 -13.47 22.24 -36.67
N ASP A 3 -14.57 22.99 -36.69
CA ASP A 3 -15.54 23.02 -35.58
C ASP A 3 -16.20 21.66 -35.36
N GLU A 4 -16.54 20.91 -36.40
CA GLU A 4 -17.07 19.55 -36.27
C GLU A 4 -16.06 18.61 -35.60
N ILE A 5 -14.76 18.75 -35.90
CA ILE A 5 -13.70 17.97 -35.28
C ILE A 5 -13.62 18.32 -33.80
N LYS A 6 -13.60 19.61 -33.44
CA LYS A 6 -13.56 20.07 -32.04
C LYS A 6 -14.76 19.56 -31.25
N VAL A 7 -15.96 19.61 -31.81
CA VAL A 7 -17.16 19.07 -31.17
C VAL A 7 -17.05 17.56 -30.94
N LEU A 8 -16.63 16.79 -31.96
CA LEU A 8 -16.50 15.34 -31.86
C LEU A 8 -15.43 14.93 -30.84
N VAL A 9 -14.25 15.59 -30.84
CA VAL A 9 -13.16 15.34 -29.93
C VAL A 9 -13.59 15.65 -28.49
N THR A 10 -14.23 16.81 -28.29
CA THR A 10 -14.71 17.22 -26.95
C THR A 10 -15.70 16.20 -26.40
N LYS A 11 -16.69 15.79 -27.16
CA LYS A 11 -17.69 14.80 -26.76
C LYS A 11 -17.02 13.50 -26.34
N ASN A 12 -16.16 12.93 -27.17
CA ASN A 12 -15.47 11.67 -26.88
C ASN A 12 -14.56 11.79 -25.66
N CYS A 13 -13.88 12.93 -25.49
CA CYS A 13 -13.05 13.16 -24.29
C CYS A 13 -13.89 13.17 -23.02
N LEU A 14 -15.02 13.86 -22.99
CA LEU A 14 -15.88 13.94 -21.81
C LEU A 14 -16.43 12.56 -21.44
N GLU A 15 -16.94 11.80 -22.41
CA GLU A 15 -17.43 10.42 -22.21
C GLU A 15 -16.31 9.51 -21.66
N PHE A 16 -15.10 9.62 -22.20
CA PHE A 16 -13.93 8.87 -21.74
C PHE A 16 -13.56 9.20 -20.29
N TYR A 17 -13.53 10.49 -19.93
CA TYR A 17 -13.21 10.91 -18.55
C TYR A 17 -14.27 10.49 -17.56
N ASP A 18 -15.55 10.59 -17.89
CA ASP A 18 -16.65 10.16 -17.03
C ASP A 18 -16.60 8.65 -16.79
N LYS A 19 -16.30 7.88 -17.84
CA LYS A 19 -16.11 6.43 -17.72
C LYS A 19 -14.92 6.08 -16.81
N ILE A 20 -13.77 6.74 -16.97
CA ILE A 20 -12.60 6.53 -16.11
C ILE A 20 -12.91 6.89 -14.65
N LYS A 21 -13.58 8.02 -14.40
CA LYS A 21 -13.98 8.40 -13.04
C LYS A 21 -14.84 7.32 -12.39
N SER A 22 -15.78 6.76 -13.14
CA SER A 22 -16.66 5.69 -12.68
C SER A 22 -15.92 4.37 -12.44
N ASP A 23 -15.18 3.89 -13.45
CA ASP A 23 -14.55 2.56 -13.42
C ASP A 23 -13.44 2.44 -12.37
N TYR A 24 -12.69 3.53 -12.13
CA TYR A 24 -11.57 3.57 -11.20
C TYR A 24 -11.87 4.28 -9.88
N GLU A 25 -13.11 4.76 -9.66
CA GLU A 25 -13.51 5.52 -8.45
C GLU A 25 -12.51 6.64 -8.11
N ILE A 26 -12.08 7.39 -9.12
CA ILE A 26 -11.08 8.44 -8.98
C ILE A 26 -11.75 9.68 -8.40
N ASP A 27 -11.09 10.32 -7.41
CA ASP A 27 -11.53 11.60 -6.87
C ASP A 27 -11.64 12.65 -7.98
N LYS A 28 -12.77 13.35 -8.02
CA LYS A 28 -13.08 14.37 -9.04
C LYS A 28 -11.99 15.46 -9.13
N ASN A 29 -11.30 15.73 -8.00
CA ASN A 29 -10.24 16.73 -7.93
C ASN A 29 -8.91 16.29 -8.56
N LEU A 30 -8.73 14.99 -8.84
CA LEU A 30 -7.51 14.45 -9.44
C LEU A 30 -7.53 14.46 -10.97
N ILE A 31 -8.68 14.66 -11.57
CA ILE A 31 -8.87 14.80 -13.02
C ILE A 31 -9.48 16.17 -13.29
N LEU A 32 -8.91 16.89 -14.24
CA LEU A 32 -9.35 18.23 -14.61
C LEU A 32 -10.86 18.30 -14.90
N ASP A 33 -11.46 19.43 -14.52
CA ASP A 33 -12.87 19.70 -14.77
C ASP A 33 -13.19 19.71 -16.27
N ASN A 34 -14.39 19.30 -16.62
CA ASN A 34 -14.88 19.24 -17.98
C ASN A 34 -14.81 20.62 -18.68
N GLU A 35 -15.07 21.70 -17.93
CA GLU A 35 -14.98 23.07 -18.45
C GLU A 35 -13.57 23.41 -18.93
N VAL A 36 -12.53 22.96 -18.22
CA VAL A 36 -11.13 23.20 -18.60
C VAL A 36 -10.78 22.46 -19.89
N ILE A 37 -11.30 21.22 -20.06
CA ILE A 37 -11.08 20.42 -21.26
C ILE A 37 -11.70 21.11 -22.49
N ILE A 38 -12.94 21.54 -22.35
CA ILE A 38 -13.66 22.25 -23.41
C ILE A 38 -12.88 23.52 -23.82
N LYS A 39 -12.54 24.34 -22.83
CA LYS A 39 -11.81 25.60 -23.08
C LYS A 39 -10.48 25.37 -23.81
N GLU A 40 -9.70 24.39 -23.40
CA GLU A 40 -8.41 24.09 -24.06
C GLU A 40 -8.61 23.64 -25.51
N ILE A 41 -9.55 22.73 -25.81
CA ILE A 41 -9.80 22.25 -27.19
C ILE A 41 -10.28 23.39 -28.07
N TYR A 42 -11.21 24.22 -27.58
CA TYR A 42 -11.74 25.32 -28.37
C TYR A 42 -10.77 26.48 -28.55
N SER A 43 -9.73 26.61 -27.73
CA SER A 43 -8.67 27.60 -27.89
C SER A 43 -7.56 27.21 -28.87
N THR A 44 -7.58 26.00 -29.42
CA THR A 44 -6.57 25.55 -30.41
C THR A 44 -6.84 26.13 -31.80
N GLU A 45 -5.75 26.37 -32.55
CA GLU A 45 -5.80 26.85 -33.92
C GLU A 45 -5.43 25.76 -34.95
N SER A 46 -5.03 24.57 -34.49
CA SER A 46 -4.65 23.48 -35.38
C SER A 46 -4.98 22.09 -34.81
N LEU A 47 -5.19 21.13 -35.71
CA LEU A 47 -5.35 19.72 -35.34
C LEU A 47 -4.16 19.18 -34.55
N LYS A 48 -2.95 19.66 -34.84
CA LYS A 48 -1.74 19.24 -34.13
C LYS A 48 -1.79 19.63 -32.67
N GLU A 49 -2.23 20.84 -32.34
CA GLU A 49 -2.40 21.30 -30.95
C GLU A 49 -3.44 20.46 -30.20
N ILE A 50 -4.53 20.09 -30.85
CA ILE A 50 -5.53 19.18 -30.27
C ILE A 50 -4.87 17.83 -29.92
N ILE A 51 -4.08 17.26 -30.82
CA ILE A 51 -3.36 16.00 -30.59
C ILE A 51 -2.39 16.12 -29.41
N ASP A 52 -1.60 17.18 -29.36
CA ASP A 52 -0.63 17.43 -28.29
C ASP A 52 -1.31 17.57 -26.91
N ILE A 53 -2.47 18.22 -26.86
CA ILE A 53 -3.30 18.32 -25.65
C ILE A 53 -3.80 16.94 -25.23
N LEU A 54 -4.35 16.15 -26.16
CA LEU A 54 -4.86 14.82 -25.87
C LEU A 54 -3.78 13.88 -25.38
N GLU A 55 -2.60 13.89 -25.97
CA GLU A 55 -1.44 13.08 -25.56
C GLU A 55 -1.01 13.40 -24.13
N LYS A 56 -0.82 14.68 -23.81
CA LYS A 56 -0.47 15.11 -22.44
C LYS A 56 -1.52 14.69 -21.43
N ARG A 57 -2.79 14.78 -21.78
CA ARG A 57 -3.89 14.39 -20.90
C ARG A 57 -3.95 12.89 -20.68
N LEU A 58 -3.79 12.07 -21.74
CA LEU A 58 -3.74 10.61 -21.61
C LEU A 58 -2.60 10.16 -20.71
N ILE A 59 -1.43 10.78 -20.81
CA ILE A 59 -0.29 10.51 -19.93
C ILE A 59 -0.64 10.84 -18.48
N ASN A 60 -1.30 11.98 -18.22
CA ASN A 60 -1.73 12.34 -16.88
C ASN A 60 -2.75 11.38 -16.30
N VAL A 61 -3.77 11.04 -17.07
CA VAL A 61 -4.81 10.07 -16.64
C VAL A 61 -4.19 8.71 -16.32
N SER A 62 -3.27 8.22 -17.16
CA SER A 62 -2.60 6.95 -16.92
C SER A 62 -1.79 6.95 -15.61
N LYS A 63 -1.14 8.07 -15.26
CA LYS A 63 -0.46 8.26 -13.98
C LYS A 63 -1.44 8.23 -12.79
N VAL A 64 -2.54 8.97 -12.90
CA VAL A 64 -3.57 9.01 -11.84
C VAL A 64 -4.18 7.64 -11.60
N ILE A 65 -4.53 6.90 -12.67
CA ILE A 65 -5.04 5.52 -12.56
C ILE A 65 -4.00 4.62 -11.90
N SER A 66 -2.76 4.69 -12.33
CA SER A 66 -1.65 3.90 -11.78
C SER A 66 -1.45 4.14 -10.29
N LEU A 67 -1.46 5.39 -9.85
CA LEU A 67 -1.31 5.75 -8.44
C LEU A 67 -2.53 5.29 -7.62
N ASN A 68 -3.74 5.55 -8.09
CA ASN A 68 -4.97 5.18 -7.37
C ASN A 68 -5.17 3.66 -7.25
N SER A 69 -4.88 2.91 -8.31
CA SER A 69 -4.94 1.44 -8.29
C SER A 69 -3.86 0.83 -7.39
N SER A 70 -2.66 1.40 -7.41
CA SER A 70 -1.53 1.00 -6.58
C SER A 70 -1.84 1.20 -5.09
N ASP A 71 -2.40 2.36 -4.70
CA ASP A 71 -2.76 2.65 -3.31
C ASP A 71 -3.86 1.71 -2.78
N LYS A 72 -4.91 1.46 -3.55
CA LYS A 72 -5.95 0.49 -3.17
C LYS A 72 -5.38 -0.92 -3.02
N SER A 73 -4.53 -1.34 -3.94
CA SER A 73 -3.91 -2.66 -3.91
C SER A 73 -2.94 -2.80 -2.73
N ILE A 74 -2.10 -1.79 -2.45
CA ILE A 74 -1.19 -1.83 -1.30
C ILE A 74 -1.97 -1.86 0.02
N LYS A 75 -3.05 -1.12 0.18
CA LYS A 75 -3.92 -1.21 1.36
C LYS A 75 -4.50 -2.62 1.55
N ARG A 76 -4.86 -3.31 0.46
CA ARG A 76 -5.31 -4.72 0.52
C ARG A 76 -4.17 -5.65 0.93
N ILE A 77 -2.96 -5.45 0.42
CA ILE A 77 -1.78 -6.23 0.78
C ILE A 77 -1.43 -6.02 2.26
N VAL A 78 -1.44 -4.79 2.75
CA VAL A 78 -1.22 -4.46 4.17
C VAL A 78 -2.22 -5.20 5.06
N LYS A 79 -3.52 -5.10 4.77
CA LYS A 79 -4.56 -5.85 5.50
C LYS A 79 -4.35 -7.36 5.44
N TYR A 80 -3.90 -7.90 4.32
CA TYR A 80 -3.60 -9.31 4.18
C TYR A 80 -2.44 -9.73 5.10
N ILE A 81 -1.37 -8.93 5.15
CA ILE A 81 -0.22 -9.16 6.04
C ILE A 81 -0.67 -9.12 7.51
N GLU A 82 -1.42 -8.09 7.91
CA GLU A 82 -1.94 -7.93 9.27
C GLU A 82 -2.82 -9.12 9.72
N LYS A 83 -3.55 -9.71 8.79
CA LYS A 83 -4.41 -10.86 9.06
C LYS A 83 -3.67 -12.21 9.06
N ASN A 84 -2.54 -12.30 8.34
CA ASN A 84 -1.83 -13.56 8.11
C ASN A 84 -0.37 -13.53 8.59
N TYR A 85 0.03 -12.57 9.43
CA TYR A 85 1.41 -12.36 9.87
C TYR A 85 2.06 -13.60 10.49
N TYR A 86 1.29 -14.48 11.09
CA TYR A 86 1.75 -15.70 11.77
C TYR A 86 2.10 -16.84 10.80
N THR A 87 1.80 -16.71 9.52
CA THR A 87 2.13 -17.70 8.48
C THR A 87 3.52 -17.44 7.87
N ASP A 88 4.01 -18.36 7.02
CA ASP A 88 5.29 -18.19 6.31
C ASP A 88 5.14 -17.19 5.15
N LEU A 89 4.93 -15.91 5.50
CA LEU A 89 4.80 -14.86 4.51
C LEU A 89 6.16 -14.45 3.95
N LYS A 90 6.20 -14.37 2.60
CA LYS A 90 7.33 -13.85 1.82
C LYS A 90 6.81 -12.82 0.83
N LEU A 91 7.66 -11.86 0.46
CA LEU A 91 7.30 -10.85 -0.52
C LEU A 91 6.95 -11.46 -1.89
N GLU A 92 7.65 -12.54 -2.27
CA GLU A 92 7.42 -13.29 -3.49
C GLU A 92 6.03 -13.91 -3.51
N LEU A 93 5.60 -14.52 -2.40
CA LEU A 93 4.26 -15.08 -2.25
C LEU A 93 3.17 -14.00 -2.37
N LEU A 94 3.37 -12.85 -1.76
CA LEU A 94 2.43 -11.73 -1.88
C LEU A 94 2.38 -11.20 -3.32
N ALA A 95 3.53 -11.13 -3.99
CA ALA A 95 3.60 -10.71 -5.38
C ALA A 95 2.81 -11.68 -6.29
N GLU A 96 2.90 -12.98 -6.04
CA GLU A 96 2.11 -13.99 -6.74
C GLU A 96 0.60 -13.86 -6.47
N ILE A 97 0.19 -13.80 -5.18
CA ILE A 97 -1.22 -13.67 -4.77
C ILE A 97 -1.88 -12.42 -5.37
N PHE A 98 -1.17 -11.31 -5.42
CA PHE A 98 -1.71 -10.03 -5.88
C PHE A 98 -1.33 -9.69 -7.33
N ASN A 99 -0.72 -10.62 -8.06
CA ASN A 99 -0.31 -10.50 -9.46
C ASN A 99 0.63 -9.31 -9.71
N TYR A 100 1.67 -9.20 -8.88
CA TYR A 100 2.74 -8.20 -9.01
C TYR A 100 4.08 -8.86 -9.32
N ASN A 101 5.00 -8.09 -9.92
CA ASN A 101 6.42 -8.42 -9.86
C ASN A 101 6.95 -8.13 -8.44
N SER A 102 7.72 -9.05 -7.84
CA SER A 102 8.19 -8.94 -6.44
C SER A 102 9.10 -7.71 -6.21
N ALA A 103 9.97 -7.39 -7.17
CA ALA A 103 10.85 -6.21 -7.07
C ALA A 103 10.03 -4.91 -7.11
N TYR A 104 9.03 -4.84 -8.00
CA TYR A 104 8.11 -3.71 -8.07
C TYR A 104 7.28 -3.59 -6.79
N LEU A 105 6.70 -4.70 -6.32
CA LEU A 105 5.93 -4.73 -5.07
C LEU A 105 6.75 -4.23 -3.89
N GLY A 106 8.01 -4.69 -3.77
CA GLY A 106 8.91 -4.25 -2.69
C GLY A 106 9.15 -2.72 -2.70
N LYS A 107 9.31 -2.13 -3.88
CA LYS A 107 9.48 -0.68 -4.04
C LYS A 107 8.22 0.09 -3.66
N VAL A 108 7.05 -0.32 -4.17
CA VAL A 108 5.77 0.35 -3.90
C VAL A 108 5.37 0.18 -2.44
N PHE A 109 5.55 -1.02 -1.87
CA PHE A 109 5.29 -1.29 -0.46
C PHE A 109 6.13 -0.41 0.46
N LYS A 110 7.44 -0.28 0.19
CA LYS A 110 8.32 0.61 0.95
C LYS A 110 7.93 2.07 0.80
N GLY A 111 7.54 2.50 -0.40
CA GLY A 111 7.05 3.86 -0.65
C GLY A 111 5.79 4.19 0.16
N HIS A 112 4.87 3.24 0.29
CA HIS A 112 3.60 3.43 1.01
C HIS A 112 3.75 3.31 2.54
N THR A 113 4.52 2.32 3.03
CA THR A 113 4.65 2.02 4.47
C THR A 113 5.85 2.69 5.14
N GLY A 114 6.77 3.27 4.35
CA GLY A 114 8.03 3.83 4.83
C GLY A 114 9.11 2.78 5.14
N MET A 115 8.80 1.48 5.11
CA MET A 115 9.72 0.41 5.50
C MET A 115 9.66 -0.81 4.57
N SER A 116 10.70 -1.66 4.61
CA SER A 116 10.70 -2.89 3.84
C SER A 116 9.64 -3.87 4.36
N PHE A 117 9.18 -4.78 3.50
CA PHE A 117 8.24 -5.84 3.88
C PHE A 117 8.70 -6.64 5.10
N ASN A 118 9.96 -7.07 5.11
CA ASN A 118 10.50 -7.85 6.24
C ASN A 118 10.50 -7.04 7.55
N THR A 119 10.83 -5.75 7.49
CA THR A 119 10.79 -4.86 8.66
C THR A 119 9.35 -4.67 9.14
N TYR A 120 8.42 -4.49 8.23
CA TYR A 120 7.00 -4.34 8.52
C TYR A 120 6.41 -5.60 9.19
N LEU A 121 6.71 -6.78 8.64
CA LEU A 121 6.28 -8.07 9.18
C LEU A 121 6.89 -8.32 10.56
N ASP A 122 8.19 -8.05 10.75
CA ASP A 122 8.85 -8.16 12.05
C ASP A 122 8.16 -7.25 13.08
N ASN A 123 7.86 -5.99 12.73
CA ASN A 123 7.17 -5.07 13.65
C ASN A 123 5.82 -5.64 14.12
N ILE A 124 4.98 -6.12 13.19
CA ILE A 124 3.70 -6.72 13.55
C ILE A 124 3.90 -7.90 14.49
N ARG A 125 4.81 -8.83 14.14
CA ARG A 125 5.07 -10.03 14.92
C ARG A 125 5.55 -9.70 16.32
N ILE A 126 6.46 -8.73 16.46
CA ILE A 126 6.97 -8.30 17.75
C ILE A 126 5.90 -7.64 18.60
N GLU A 127 5.05 -6.78 18.03
CA GLU A 127 3.93 -6.18 18.77
C GLU A 127 2.92 -7.24 19.25
N GLN A 128 2.63 -8.24 18.41
CA GLN A 128 1.79 -9.35 18.85
C GLN A 128 2.48 -10.23 19.89
N ALA A 129 3.80 -10.46 19.78
CA ALA A 129 4.56 -11.18 20.78
C ALA A 129 4.53 -10.48 22.15
N LYS A 130 4.63 -9.15 22.16
CA LYS A 130 4.51 -8.36 23.41
C LYS A 130 3.15 -8.61 24.09
N LYS A 131 2.06 -8.62 23.32
CA LYS A 131 0.72 -8.89 23.85
C LYS A 131 0.61 -10.31 24.41
N LEU A 132 1.07 -11.31 23.65
CA LEU A 132 1.02 -12.70 24.09
C LEU A 132 1.88 -12.95 25.33
N LEU A 133 3.03 -12.28 25.49
CA LEU A 133 3.89 -12.39 26.68
C LEU A 133 3.23 -11.85 27.94
N MET A 134 2.16 -11.05 27.84
CA MET A 134 1.35 -10.59 28.99
C MET A 134 0.35 -11.66 29.46
N GLU A 135 0.08 -12.68 28.66
CA GLU A 135 -0.80 -13.78 29.07
C GLU A 135 -0.14 -14.66 30.12
N ASP A 136 -0.91 -15.07 31.14
CA ASP A 136 -0.46 -15.99 32.16
C ASP A 136 -0.10 -17.35 31.56
N ASN A 137 0.95 -17.98 32.10
CA ASN A 137 1.38 -19.35 31.74
C ASN A 137 1.85 -19.59 30.29
N ILE A 138 1.91 -18.57 29.40
CA ILE A 138 2.46 -18.78 28.06
C ILE A 138 4.00 -18.83 28.11
N LYS A 139 4.59 -19.83 27.46
CA LYS A 139 6.04 -19.97 27.35
C LYS A 139 6.58 -19.23 26.12
N VAL A 140 7.81 -18.73 26.21
CA VAL A 140 8.44 -17.93 25.13
C VAL A 140 8.48 -18.67 23.80
N TYR A 141 8.72 -20.00 23.80
CA TYR A 141 8.73 -20.77 22.56
C TYR A 141 7.33 -20.85 21.89
N GLN A 142 6.26 -20.91 22.70
CA GLN A 142 4.89 -20.89 22.19
C GLN A 142 4.55 -19.53 21.57
N VAL A 143 5.04 -18.45 22.16
CA VAL A 143 4.89 -17.10 21.57
C VAL A 143 5.62 -17.04 20.23
N CYS A 144 6.86 -17.53 20.15
CA CYS A 144 7.66 -17.60 18.93
C CYS A 144 6.88 -18.27 17.78
N GLU A 145 6.29 -19.45 18.04
CA GLU A 145 5.49 -20.20 17.06
C GLU A 145 4.20 -19.45 16.68
N LYS A 146 3.44 -18.97 17.68
CA LYS A 146 2.16 -18.25 17.45
C LYS A 146 2.32 -16.99 16.63
N VAL A 147 3.44 -16.30 16.72
CA VAL A 147 3.70 -15.09 15.92
C VAL A 147 4.40 -15.37 14.58
N GLY A 148 4.66 -16.64 14.27
CA GLY A 148 5.14 -17.08 12.95
C GLY A 148 6.65 -17.10 12.77
N TYR A 149 7.44 -17.15 13.86
CA TYR A 149 8.86 -17.44 13.75
C TYR A 149 9.13 -18.94 13.89
N LYS A 150 9.91 -19.47 12.94
CA LYS A 150 10.29 -20.90 12.91
C LYS A 150 11.51 -21.24 13.78
N ASN A 151 12.31 -20.24 14.12
CA ASN A 151 13.54 -20.41 14.86
C ASN A 151 13.52 -19.50 16.10
N ILE A 152 13.71 -20.09 17.27
CA ILE A 152 13.62 -19.39 18.56
C ILE A 152 14.77 -18.41 18.77
N ASP A 153 15.99 -18.75 18.33
CA ASP A 153 17.14 -17.87 18.49
C ASP A 153 17.01 -16.63 17.60
N TYR A 154 16.50 -16.82 16.40
CA TYR A 154 16.15 -15.71 15.50
C TYR A 154 15.07 -14.82 16.11
N PHE A 155 14.02 -15.41 16.69
CA PHE A 155 12.99 -14.66 17.42
C PHE A 155 13.59 -13.85 18.59
N HIS A 156 14.44 -14.46 19.43
CA HIS A 156 15.12 -13.78 20.54
C HIS A 156 15.94 -12.58 20.06
N SER A 157 16.71 -12.78 18.98
CA SER A 157 17.50 -11.71 18.35
C SER A 157 16.63 -10.57 17.84
N LYS A 158 15.55 -10.89 17.12
CA LYS A 158 14.61 -9.89 16.60
C LYS A 158 13.90 -9.16 17.74
N PHE A 159 13.35 -9.88 18.71
CA PHE A 159 12.67 -9.27 19.85
C PHE A 159 13.58 -8.31 20.60
N LYS A 160 14.82 -8.73 20.91
CA LYS A 160 15.81 -7.87 21.58
C LYS A 160 16.14 -6.64 20.73
N LYS A 161 16.27 -6.79 19.41
CA LYS A 161 16.54 -5.67 18.49
C LYS A 161 15.45 -4.61 18.53
N TYR A 162 14.18 -5.03 18.57
CA TYR A 162 13.02 -4.12 18.48
C TYR A 162 12.56 -3.58 19.85
N VAL A 163 12.75 -4.35 20.93
CA VAL A 163 12.25 -4.03 22.27
C VAL A 163 13.36 -3.62 23.24
N GLY A 164 14.62 -3.89 22.90
CA GLY A 164 15.79 -3.59 23.73
C GLY A 164 16.14 -4.67 24.75
N VAL A 165 15.21 -5.56 25.11
CA VAL A 165 15.41 -6.65 26.08
C VAL A 165 14.98 -7.99 25.48
N SER A 166 15.45 -9.12 26.07
CA SER A 166 15.01 -10.45 25.62
C SER A 166 13.54 -10.71 25.98
N PRO A 167 12.84 -11.62 25.25
CA PRO A 167 11.44 -11.96 25.55
C PRO A 167 11.23 -12.42 27.00
N LEU A 168 12.16 -13.18 27.54
CA LEU A 168 12.11 -13.66 28.95
C LEU A 168 12.24 -12.50 29.94
N ASN A 169 13.20 -11.58 29.70
CA ASN A 169 13.35 -10.42 30.54
C ASN A 169 12.14 -9.47 30.44
N TYR A 170 11.58 -9.31 29.24
CA TYR A 170 10.37 -8.53 29.04
C TYR A 170 9.22 -9.09 29.87
N LYS A 171 8.97 -10.42 29.82
CA LYS A 171 7.95 -11.08 30.63
C LYS A 171 8.14 -10.87 32.12
N LYS A 172 9.39 -11.09 32.66
CA LYS A 172 9.72 -10.84 34.05
C LYS A 172 9.49 -9.40 34.49
N GLN A 173 9.77 -8.43 33.63
CA GLN A 173 9.55 -7.01 33.92
C GLN A 173 8.07 -6.65 34.01
N ILE A 174 7.23 -7.30 33.20
CA ILE A 174 5.76 -7.15 33.26
C ILE A 174 5.26 -7.73 34.60
N GLU A 175 5.67 -8.96 34.93
CA GLU A 175 5.29 -9.62 36.18
C GLU A 175 5.70 -8.80 37.43
N LEU A 176 6.81 -8.07 37.36
CA LEU A 176 7.28 -7.15 38.41
C LEU A 176 6.58 -5.77 38.36
N GLY A 177 5.62 -5.53 37.50
CA GLY A 177 4.87 -4.28 37.38
C GLY A 177 5.64 -3.12 36.73
N LYS A 178 6.84 -3.34 36.17
CA LYS A 178 7.70 -2.30 35.59
C LYS A 178 7.27 -1.81 34.19
N PHE A 179 6.33 -2.47 33.53
CA PHE A 179 5.83 -2.14 32.19
C PHE A 179 4.32 -1.87 32.13
N LYS A 180 3.67 -1.52 33.24
CA LYS A 180 2.21 -1.22 33.25
C LYS A 180 1.82 0.10 32.57
N GLU A 181 2.78 0.93 32.13
CA GLU A 181 2.52 2.28 31.60
C GLU A 181 2.68 2.45 30.09
N LEU A 182 2.81 1.37 29.30
CA LEU A 182 3.06 1.45 27.86
C LEU A 182 1.98 0.78 26.96
N VAL A 183 0.73 0.79 27.42
CA VAL A 183 -0.43 0.35 26.60
C VAL A 183 -1.42 1.46 26.45
#